data_1b8099ac8bfd0a15f5676e29ae51ac73
#
_entry.id   1b8099ac8bfd0a15f5676e29ae51ac73
#
_cell.length_a   1.000
_cell.length_b   1.000
_cell.length_c   1.000
_cell.angle_alpha   90.00
_cell.angle_beta   90.00
_cell.angle_gamma   90.00
#
_symmetry.space_group_name_H-M   'P 1'
#
loop_
_entity.id
_entity.type
_entity.pdbx_description
1 polymer ?
#
loop_
_entity_poly.entity_id
_entity_poly.type
_entity_poly.pdbx_seq_one_letter_code
_entity_poly.pdbx_strand_id
1 'polypeptide(L)'
;MPLDAIRVEAGYRHRTGIGEFDRVLGGGIVPGAAILIGGDPGIGKSTLLLQALHRLSTASKEAFLYVTGEESPQQVKLRAERLGLASERLMVYAETDVHAVLEALERVKPAVTVVDSIQTLYLPELASAPGSVSQIRESAARLIYAAKRCGRPLFLVGHVTKEGGLAGPMVLEHMVDAVLYFEGDIQRQYRVIRSVKNRYGSTQEIGLFEMREQGLAEVPDASKLFLATHETPVSGSVITVSLEGTRPILLEVQALVTPASYGVAQRRATGIDANRLALLLAILEKRLGLPLSAQDVFLNVTGGLKVVEPSVDLAVAMAVVSSYRETPVDARTIVMGELGLSGEARAVSRASERTAEAARLGFKEAVLPHGNAKDAVVSAGSIRSTPVKTLAEAVDLLLPR
;
A
#
# COMPACT_ATOMS: atom_id res chain seq x y z
N MET A 1 -31.22 0.42 -23.58
CA MET A 1 -30.17 0.24 -24.59
C MET A 1 -29.50 -1.10 -24.30
N PRO A 2 -29.32 -1.98 -25.29
CA PRO A 2 -28.62 -3.26 -25.09
C PRO A 2 -27.14 -3.03 -24.70
N LEU A 3 -26.56 -3.93 -23.89
CA LEU A 3 -25.19 -3.83 -23.40
C LEU A 3 -24.17 -3.74 -24.55
N ASP A 4 -24.38 -4.55 -25.59
CA ASP A 4 -23.49 -4.59 -26.77
C ASP A 4 -23.53 -3.32 -27.64
N ALA A 5 -24.56 -2.48 -27.47
CA ALA A 5 -24.67 -1.19 -28.14
C ALA A 5 -23.88 -0.07 -27.43
N ILE A 6 -23.37 -0.34 -26.24
CA ILE A 6 -22.58 0.62 -25.48
C ILE A 6 -21.13 0.55 -26.00
N ARG A 7 -20.68 1.58 -26.72
CA ARG A 7 -19.31 1.69 -27.15
C ARG A 7 -18.47 2.36 -26.07
N VAL A 8 -17.38 1.70 -25.64
CA VAL A 8 -16.33 2.28 -24.80
C VAL A 8 -15.18 2.65 -25.71
N GLU A 9 -14.84 3.92 -25.76
CA GLU A 9 -13.74 4.41 -26.62
C GLU A 9 -12.39 3.89 -26.12
N ALA A 10 -11.47 3.62 -27.05
CA ALA A 10 -10.08 3.32 -26.71
C ALA A 10 -9.47 4.57 -26.03
N GLY A 11 -8.96 4.42 -24.79
CA GLY A 11 -8.47 5.56 -24.01
C GLY A 11 -9.48 6.14 -23.01
N TYR A 12 -10.53 5.41 -22.68
CA TYR A 12 -11.60 5.79 -21.71
C TYR A 12 -11.09 6.17 -20.30
N ARG A 13 -9.80 6.20 -20.06
CA ARG A 13 -9.22 6.59 -18.77
C ARG A 13 -8.24 7.75 -18.91
N HIS A 14 -8.34 8.74 -18.03
CA HIS A 14 -7.33 9.79 -17.93
C HIS A 14 -6.15 9.28 -17.10
N ARG A 15 -5.01 9.09 -17.74
CA ARG A 15 -3.77 8.73 -17.03
C ARG A 15 -3.21 9.96 -16.36
N THR A 16 -2.93 9.86 -15.05
CA THR A 16 -2.36 10.98 -14.27
C THR A 16 -0.90 11.25 -14.61
N GLY A 17 -0.23 10.28 -15.27
CA GLY A 17 1.21 10.32 -15.50
C GLY A 17 2.03 9.98 -14.25
N ILE A 18 1.37 9.56 -13.15
CA ILE A 18 1.97 9.01 -11.95
C ILE A 18 1.66 7.52 -11.94
N GLY A 19 2.63 6.68 -12.35
CA GLY A 19 2.40 5.25 -12.63
C GLY A 19 1.91 4.48 -11.40
N GLU A 20 2.46 4.76 -10.23
CA GLU A 20 2.04 4.14 -8.98
C GLU A 20 0.62 4.57 -8.57
N PHE A 21 0.21 5.80 -8.91
CA PHE A 21 -1.16 6.27 -8.69
C PHE A 21 -2.13 5.69 -9.71
N ASP A 22 -1.76 5.69 -10.98
CA ASP A 22 -2.56 5.09 -12.04
C ASP A 22 -2.80 3.60 -11.79
N ARG A 23 -1.80 2.87 -11.26
CA ARG A 23 -1.93 1.46 -10.87
C ARG A 23 -3.06 1.26 -9.85
N VAL A 24 -3.06 2.02 -8.77
CA VAL A 24 -4.06 1.92 -7.69
C VAL A 24 -5.46 2.30 -8.19
N LEU A 25 -5.53 3.22 -9.15
CA LEU A 25 -6.77 3.60 -9.84
C LEU A 25 -7.26 2.53 -10.83
N GLY A 26 -6.47 1.47 -11.09
CA GLY A 26 -6.81 0.42 -12.06
C GLY A 26 -6.48 0.80 -13.51
N GLY A 27 -5.43 1.63 -13.70
CA GLY A 27 -4.93 2.09 -15.00
C GLY A 27 -5.28 3.54 -15.35
N GLY A 28 -5.78 4.32 -14.39
CA GLY A 28 -6.13 5.73 -14.55
C GLY A 28 -7.55 6.08 -14.13
N ILE A 29 -7.90 7.33 -14.22
CA ILE A 29 -9.18 7.91 -13.78
C ILE A 29 -10.26 7.62 -14.81
N VAL A 30 -11.37 6.99 -14.40
CA VAL A 30 -12.53 6.72 -15.25
C VAL A 30 -13.44 7.95 -15.29
N PRO A 31 -13.95 8.39 -16.48
CA PRO A 31 -14.90 9.48 -16.59
C PRO A 31 -16.13 9.27 -15.70
N GLY A 32 -16.54 10.32 -14.98
CA GLY A 32 -17.66 10.28 -14.04
C GLY A 32 -17.43 9.50 -12.76
N ALA A 33 -16.21 8.97 -12.53
CA ALA A 33 -15.89 8.26 -11.30
C ALA A 33 -15.83 9.21 -10.10
N ALA A 34 -16.40 8.79 -8.98
CA ALA A 34 -16.24 9.41 -7.67
C ALA A 34 -15.22 8.60 -6.87
N ILE A 35 -14.12 9.23 -6.46
CA ILE A 35 -12.99 8.58 -5.80
C ILE A 35 -12.77 9.26 -4.44
N LEU A 36 -12.77 8.47 -3.37
CA LEU A 36 -12.46 8.92 -2.03
C LEU A 36 -10.99 8.62 -1.72
N ILE A 37 -10.25 9.62 -1.23
CA ILE A 37 -8.91 9.43 -0.70
C ILE A 37 -8.92 9.73 0.80
N GLY A 38 -8.74 8.67 1.61
CA GLY A 38 -8.65 8.74 3.06
C GLY A 38 -7.21 8.65 3.56
N GLY A 39 -6.99 9.01 4.82
CA GLY A 39 -5.69 8.86 5.51
C GLY A 39 -5.45 9.96 6.53
N ASP A 40 -4.42 9.77 7.37
CA ASP A 40 -4.07 10.70 8.43
C ASP A 40 -3.78 12.12 7.90
N PRO A 41 -4.04 13.18 8.69
CA PRO A 41 -3.62 14.54 8.36
C PRO A 41 -2.11 14.60 8.11
N GLY A 42 -1.67 15.38 7.11
CA GLY A 42 -0.24 15.53 6.79
C GLY A 42 0.42 14.35 6.06
N ILE A 43 -0.29 13.25 5.77
CA ILE A 43 0.27 12.06 5.10
C ILE A 43 0.69 12.31 3.64
N GLY A 44 0.11 13.32 2.96
CA GLY A 44 0.44 13.68 1.59
C GLY A 44 -0.71 13.63 0.58
N LYS A 45 -1.97 13.44 1.02
CA LYS A 45 -3.16 13.35 0.15
C LYS A 45 -3.26 14.56 -0.81
N SER A 46 -3.30 15.76 -0.24
CA SER A 46 -3.39 17.03 -0.98
C SER A 46 -2.22 17.26 -1.91
N THR A 47 -1.01 16.84 -1.50
CA THR A 47 0.21 16.93 -2.31
C THR A 47 0.10 16.04 -3.55
N LEU A 48 -0.28 14.78 -3.39
CA LEU A 48 -0.44 13.86 -4.52
C LEU A 48 -1.48 14.35 -5.52
N LEU A 49 -2.65 14.79 -5.02
CA LEU A 49 -3.73 15.25 -5.89
C LEU A 49 -3.36 16.52 -6.65
N LEU A 50 -2.64 17.45 -5.99
CA LEU A 50 -2.15 18.66 -6.65
C LEU A 50 -1.11 18.31 -7.75
N GLN A 51 -0.20 17.37 -7.48
CA GLN A 51 0.76 16.87 -8.48
C GLN A 51 0.04 16.16 -9.65
N ALA A 52 -0.98 15.35 -9.37
CA ALA A 52 -1.76 14.66 -10.40
C ALA A 52 -2.52 15.65 -11.29
N LEU A 53 -3.23 16.61 -10.69
CA LEU A 53 -3.93 17.65 -11.45
C LEU A 53 -2.97 18.49 -12.29
N HIS A 54 -1.80 18.82 -11.76
CA HIS A 54 -0.78 19.56 -12.52
C HIS A 54 -0.34 18.76 -13.75
N ARG A 55 0.03 17.48 -13.61
CA ARG A 55 0.44 16.64 -14.74
C ARG A 55 -0.67 16.52 -15.80
N LEU A 56 -1.90 16.31 -15.36
CA LEU A 56 -3.07 16.27 -16.25
C LEU A 56 -3.27 17.61 -16.97
N SER A 57 -3.16 18.72 -16.26
CA SER A 57 -3.38 20.07 -16.82
C SER A 57 -2.30 20.49 -17.81
N THR A 58 -1.09 19.98 -17.69
CA THR A 58 -0.02 20.22 -18.66
C THR A 58 -0.18 19.37 -19.93
N ALA A 59 -0.78 18.19 -19.79
CA ALA A 59 -1.01 17.25 -20.91
C ALA A 59 -2.33 17.49 -21.66
N SER A 60 -3.23 18.34 -21.16
CA SER A 60 -4.57 18.59 -21.69
C SER A 60 -4.81 20.08 -21.97
N LYS A 61 -5.80 20.37 -22.84
CA LYS A 61 -6.31 21.72 -23.08
C LYS A 61 -7.48 22.10 -22.17
N GLU A 62 -7.98 21.14 -21.38
CA GLU A 62 -9.12 21.33 -20.48
C GLU A 62 -8.71 22.00 -19.18
N ALA A 63 -9.69 22.58 -18.47
CA ALA A 63 -9.52 23.12 -17.14
C ALA A 63 -9.58 21.99 -16.11
N PHE A 64 -8.89 22.16 -14.98
CA PHE A 64 -8.88 21.32 -13.80
C PHE A 64 -9.21 22.16 -12.59
N LEU A 65 -9.98 21.62 -11.64
CA LEU A 65 -10.45 22.40 -10.50
C LEU A 65 -10.01 21.75 -9.19
N TYR A 66 -9.36 22.56 -8.35
CA TYR A 66 -9.01 22.22 -6.99
C TYR A 66 -9.84 23.09 -6.04
N VAL A 67 -10.88 22.51 -5.41
CA VAL A 67 -11.69 23.16 -4.39
C VAL A 67 -11.04 22.91 -3.04
N THR A 68 -10.79 23.96 -2.29
CA THR A 68 -10.23 23.90 -0.93
C THR A 68 -11.18 24.56 0.07
N GLY A 69 -11.48 23.84 1.15
CA GLY A 69 -12.22 24.40 2.29
C GLY A 69 -11.33 24.62 3.51
N GLU A 70 -10.04 24.26 3.44
CA GLU A 70 -9.10 24.36 4.57
C GLU A 70 -8.04 25.42 4.35
N GLU A 71 -7.60 25.63 3.12
CA GLU A 71 -6.50 26.52 2.76
C GLU A 71 -6.97 27.67 1.88
N SER A 72 -6.35 28.83 2.06
CA SER A 72 -6.54 29.95 1.15
C SER A 72 -5.87 29.67 -0.23
N PRO A 73 -6.30 30.36 -1.32
CA PRO A 73 -5.66 30.22 -2.62
C PRO A 73 -4.16 30.53 -2.57
N GLN A 74 -3.75 31.46 -1.72
CA GLN A 74 -2.33 31.85 -1.53
C GLN A 74 -1.53 30.68 -0.89
N GLN A 75 -2.10 29.98 0.09
CA GLN A 75 -1.45 28.81 0.71
C GLN A 75 -1.29 27.65 -0.28
N VAL A 76 -2.34 27.38 -1.08
CA VAL A 76 -2.26 26.38 -2.15
C VAL A 76 -1.19 26.78 -3.19
N LYS A 77 -1.13 28.07 -3.54
CA LYS A 77 -0.11 28.62 -4.47
C LYS A 77 1.31 28.44 -3.93
N LEU A 78 1.57 28.79 -2.68
CA LEU A 78 2.88 28.59 -2.04
C LEU A 78 3.29 27.13 -2.03
N ARG A 79 2.33 26.22 -1.76
CA ARG A 79 2.57 24.77 -1.84
C ARG A 79 2.92 24.36 -3.27
N ALA A 80 2.15 24.82 -4.27
CA ALA A 80 2.41 24.52 -5.67
C ALA A 80 3.80 25.01 -6.11
N GLU A 81 4.23 26.20 -5.70
CA GLU A 81 5.55 26.74 -6.00
C GLU A 81 6.68 25.92 -5.38
N ARG A 82 6.54 25.49 -4.11
CA ARG A 82 7.50 24.59 -3.46
C ARG A 82 7.63 23.26 -4.20
N LEU A 83 6.55 22.77 -4.79
CA LEU A 83 6.50 21.54 -5.56
C LEU A 83 6.92 21.72 -7.03
N GLY A 84 7.24 22.96 -7.46
CA GLY A 84 7.57 23.26 -8.85
C GLY A 84 6.38 23.12 -9.81
N LEU A 85 5.14 23.29 -9.31
CA LEU A 85 3.92 23.12 -10.10
C LEU A 85 3.42 24.48 -10.60
N ALA A 86 3.34 24.63 -11.90
CA ALA A 86 2.76 25.82 -12.55
C ALA A 86 1.85 25.41 -13.71
N SER A 87 0.60 25.86 -13.70
CA SER A 87 -0.34 25.62 -14.80
C SER A 87 -1.44 26.68 -14.80
N GLU A 88 -1.70 27.28 -15.94
CA GLU A 88 -2.81 28.21 -16.16
C GLU A 88 -4.17 27.51 -16.21
N ARG A 89 -4.19 26.18 -16.38
CA ARG A 89 -5.40 25.37 -16.49
C ARG A 89 -5.79 24.71 -15.17
N LEU A 90 -4.95 24.78 -14.15
CA LEU A 90 -5.26 24.33 -12.80
C LEU A 90 -5.82 25.49 -11.98
N MET A 91 -7.13 25.51 -11.81
CA MET A 91 -7.87 26.53 -11.10
C MET A 91 -8.02 26.14 -9.63
N VAL A 92 -7.82 27.08 -8.73
CA VAL A 92 -8.03 26.93 -7.28
C VAL A 92 -9.26 27.73 -6.88
N TYR A 93 -10.17 27.11 -6.13
CA TYR A 93 -11.37 27.74 -5.63
C TYR A 93 -11.52 27.48 -4.13
N ALA A 94 -11.34 28.53 -3.33
CA ALA A 94 -11.52 28.46 -1.88
C ALA A 94 -13.01 28.69 -1.56
N GLU A 95 -13.74 27.62 -1.27
CA GLU A 95 -15.17 27.63 -1.03
C GLU A 95 -15.59 26.44 -0.16
N THR A 96 -16.61 26.68 0.68
CA THR A 96 -17.16 25.66 1.57
C THR A 96 -18.67 25.44 1.35
N ASP A 97 -19.37 26.35 0.66
CA ASP A 97 -20.76 26.17 0.26
C ASP A 97 -20.86 25.24 -0.96
N VAL A 98 -21.54 24.11 -0.79
CA VAL A 98 -21.75 23.11 -1.85
C VAL A 98 -22.47 23.68 -3.06
N HIS A 99 -23.42 24.62 -2.89
CA HIS A 99 -24.13 25.22 -4.02
C HIS A 99 -23.18 26.05 -4.89
N ALA A 100 -22.32 26.86 -4.27
CA ALA A 100 -21.32 27.65 -4.98
C ALA A 100 -20.32 26.73 -5.72
N VAL A 101 -19.91 25.61 -5.10
CA VAL A 101 -19.07 24.62 -5.76
C VAL A 101 -19.78 24.00 -6.97
N LEU A 102 -21.05 23.63 -6.87
CA LEU A 102 -21.83 23.06 -7.98
C LEU A 102 -21.97 24.06 -9.14
N GLU A 103 -22.24 25.33 -8.86
CA GLU A 103 -22.27 26.40 -9.86
C GLU A 103 -20.91 26.56 -10.56
N ALA A 104 -19.81 26.50 -9.81
CA ALA A 104 -18.47 26.54 -10.37
C ALA A 104 -18.21 25.34 -11.30
N LEU A 105 -18.66 24.11 -10.94
CA LEU A 105 -18.55 22.93 -11.79
C LEU A 105 -19.30 23.07 -13.12
N GLU A 106 -20.50 23.65 -13.09
CA GLU A 106 -21.29 23.89 -14.29
C GLU A 106 -20.68 24.99 -15.20
N ARG A 107 -20.10 26.03 -14.61
CA ARG A 107 -19.46 27.14 -15.33
C ARG A 107 -18.12 26.78 -15.92
N VAL A 108 -17.23 26.17 -15.10
CA VAL A 108 -15.84 25.84 -15.48
C VAL A 108 -15.78 24.59 -16.35
N LYS A 109 -16.66 23.65 -16.09
CA LYS A 109 -16.70 22.32 -16.72
C LYS A 109 -15.34 21.62 -16.67
N PRO A 110 -14.71 21.46 -15.48
CA PRO A 110 -13.35 20.92 -15.37
C PRO A 110 -13.29 19.44 -15.78
N ALA A 111 -12.17 19.02 -16.39
CA ALA A 111 -11.95 17.61 -16.77
C ALA A 111 -11.85 16.70 -15.55
N VAL A 112 -11.26 17.19 -14.46
CA VAL A 112 -11.20 16.51 -13.15
C VAL A 112 -11.36 17.55 -12.06
N THR A 113 -12.09 17.20 -11.00
CA THR A 113 -12.26 18.03 -9.80
C THR A 113 -11.69 17.33 -8.58
N VAL A 114 -11.02 18.09 -7.72
CA VAL A 114 -10.62 17.69 -6.37
C VAL A 114 -11.35 18.56 -5.36
N VAL A 115 -11.87 17.97 -4.30
CA VAL A 115 -12.45 18.65 -3.13
C VAL A 115 -11.62 18.28 -1.90
N ASP A 116 -10.96 19.26 -1.30
CA ASP A 116 -10.02 19.10 -0.17
C ASP A 116 -10.37 20.08 0.97
N SER A 117 -11.11 19.64 1.99
CA SER A 117 -11.63 18.32 2.25
C SER A 117 -13.18 18.31 2.25
N ILE A 118 -13.77 17.12 2.14
CA ILE A 118 -15.23 16.98 2.19
C ILE A 118 -15.81 17.37 3.56
N GLN A 119 -15.01 17.30 4.62
CA GLN A 119 -15.40 17.64 5.97
C GLN A 119 -15.67 19.13 6.18
N THR A 120 -15.09 19.99 5.36
CA THR A 120 -15.27 21.45 5.46
C THR A 120 -16.47 21.96 4.69
N LEU A 121 -16.98 21.16 3.76
CA LEU A 121 -18.15 21.56 2.96
C LEU A 121 -19.45 21.47 3.76
N TYR A 122 -20.37 22.36 3.42
CA TYR A 122 -21.68 22.38 4.05
C TYR A 122 -22.78 22.78 3.06
N LEU A 123 -24.00 22.39 3.41
CA LEU A 123 -25.26 22.79 2.77
C LEU A 123 -25.99 23.70 3.73
N PRO A 124 -26.25 24.98 3.36
CA PRO A 124 -26.92 25.95 4.26
C PRO A 124 -28.29 25.51 4.77
N GLU A 125 -29.04 24.72 4.00
CA GLU A 125 -30.35 24.21 4.36
C GLU A 125 -30.36 23.11 5.43
N LEU A 126 -29.20 22.51 5.74
CA LEU A 126 -29.09 21.53 6.80
C LEU A 126 -28.71 22.19 8.12
N ALA A 127 -29.54 21.98 9.14
CA ALA A 127 -29.34 22.57 10.47
C ALA A 127 -28.11 22.00 11.23
N SER A 128 -27.52 20.91 10.74
CA SER A 128 -26.35 20.28 11.36
C SER A 128 -25.04 21.03 11.03
N ALA A 129 -24.09 21.01 11.99
CA ALA A 129 -22.82 21.70 11.82
C ALA A 129 -21.97 21.09 10.68
N PRO A 130 -21.11 21.89 9.99
CA PRO A 130 -20.10 21.39 9.08
C PRO A 130 -19.27 20.27 9.72
N GLY A 131 -18.88 19.25 8.95
CA GLY A 131 -18.16 18.09 9.46
C GLY A 131 -19.02 17.01 10.15
N SER A 132 -20.32 17.26 10.38
CA SER A 132 -21.23 16.23 10.86
C SER A 132 -21.53 15.17 9.80
N VAL A 133 -21.93 13.96 10.23
CA VAL A 133 -22.25 12.83 9.33
C VAL A 133 -23.27 13.23 8.26
N SER A 134 -24.31 13.96 8.65
CA SER A 134 -25.39 14.40 7.75
C SER A 134 -24.88 15.40 6.71
N GLN A 135 -24.09 16.38 7.12
CA GLN A 135 -23.48 17.35 6.20
C GLN A 135 -22.55 16.68 5.19
N ILE A 136 -21.63 15.85 5.66
CA ILE A 136 -20.66 15.14 4.81
C ILE A 136 -21.38 14.25 3.80
N ARG A 137 -22.38 13.48 4.27
CA ARG A 137 -23.13 12.55 3.42
C ARG A 137 -23.91 13.28 2.32
N GLU A 138 -24.66 14.32 2.68
CA GLU A 138 -25.50 15.04 1.73
C GLU A 138 -24.65 15.88 0.76
N SER A 139 -23.60 16.55 1.24
CA SER A 139 -22.64 17.29 0.40
C SER A 139 -22.00 16.37 -0.63
N ALA A 140 -21.50 15.21 -0.18
CA ALA A 140 -20.91 14.22 -1.08
C ALA A 140 -21.93 13.68 -2.08
N ALA A 141 -23.17 13.38 -1.66
CA ALA A 141 -24.22 12.88 -2.55
C ALA A 141 -24.48 13.83 -3.73
N ARG A 142 -24.61 15.13 -3.46
CA ARG A 142 -24.83 16.15 -4.50
C ARG A 142 -23.65 16.29 -5.45
N LEU A 143 -22.44 16.34 -4.93
CA LEU A 143 -21.22 16.43 -5.75
C LEU A 143 -21.04 15.19 -6.61
N ILE A 144 -21.24 13.99 -6.06
CA ILE A 144 -21.14 12.70 -6.79
C ILE A 144 -22.21 12.64 -7.90
N TYR A 145 -23.44 13.06 -7.59
CA TYR A 145 -24.49 13.11 -8.59
C TYR A 145 -24.15 14.05 -9.76
N ALA A 146 -23.64 15.25 -9.47
CA ALA A 146 -23.20 16.20 -10.48
C ALA A 146 -22.07 15.64 -11.33
N ALA A 147 -21.06 15.04 -10.72
CA ALA A 147 -19.91 14.41 -11.38
C ALA A 147 -20.36 13.30 -12.36
N LYS A 148 -21.25 12.40 -11.91
CA LYS A 148 -21.78 11.29 -12.72
C LYS A 148 -22.64 11.78 -13.87
N ARG A 149 -23.51 12.77 -13.63
CA ARG A 149 -24.37 13.36 -14.65
C ARG A 149 -23.58 13.98 -15.81
N CYS A 150 -22.44 14.62 -15.47
CA CYS A 150 -21.59 15.30 -16.45
C CYS A 150 -20.48 14.40 -17.02
N GLY A 151 -20.34 13.16 -16.54
CA GLY A 151 -19.24 12.26 -16.93
C GLY A 151 -17.86 12.75 -16.48
N ARG A 152 -17.77 13.62 -15.45
CA ARG A 152 -16.52 14.25 -14.99
C ARG A 152 -16.06 13.66 -13.65
N PRO A 153 -14.82 13.18 -13.57
CA PRO A 153 -14.30 12.57 -12.34
C PRO A 153 -14.20 13.57 -11.18
N LEU A 154 -14.46 13.05 -9.98
CA LEU A 154 -14.43 13.78 -8.72
C LEU A 154 -13.57 13.02 -7.70
N PHE A 155 -12.56 13.69 -7.14
CA PHE A 155 -11.85 13.24 -5.96
C PHE A 155 -12.39 13.95 -4.72
N LEU A 156 -12.70 13.17 -3.69
CA LEU A 156 -13.06 13.67 -2.37
C LEU A 156 -11.93 13.30 -1.40
N VAL A 157 -11.34 14.30 -0.76
CA VAL A 157 -10.34 14.10 0.29
C VAL A 157 -11.06 14.00 1.62
N GLY A 158 -10.74 12.95 2.40
CA GLY A 158 -11.26 12.74 3.74
C GLY A 158 -10.15 12.49 4.76
N HIS A 159 -10.29 13.02 5.97
CA HIS A 159 -9.39 12.73 7.09
C HIS A 159 -9.95 11.60 7.93
N VAL A 160 -9.11 10.61 8.26
CA VAL A 160 -9.48 9.53 9.19
C VAL A 160 -9.33 10.09 10.61
N THR A 161 -10.40 10.05 11.39
CA THR A 161 -10.34 10.42 12.81
C THR A 161 -10.22 9.17 13.66
N LYS A 162 -9.20 9.11 14.50
CA LYS A 162 -8.99 8.01 15.46
C LYS A 162 -9.99 8.04 16.64
N GLU A 163 -10.68 9.15 16.84
CA GLU A 163 -11.62 9.36 17.95
C GLU A 163 -12.95 9.93 17.42
N GLY A 164 -14.01 9.25 17.68
CA GLY A 164 -15.44 9.31 17.39
C GLY A 164 -16.20 10.65 17.35
N GLY A 165 -15.62 11.79 17.02
CA GLY A 165 -16.31 13.09 17.01
C GLY A 165 -16.65 13.64 15.61
N LEU A 166 -15.85 13.34 14.59
CA LEU A 166 -16.08 13.75 13.20
C LEU A 166 -16.34 12.52 12.33
N ALA A 167 -17.30 12.61 11.42
CA ALA A 167 -17.57 11.51 10.50
C ALA A 167 -16.36 11.24 9.60
N GLY A 168 -15.78 10.06 9.77
CA GLY A 168 -14.65 9.62 8.96
C GLY A 168 -15.08 9.20 7.55
N PRO A 169 -14.11 8.88 6.67
CA PRO A 169 -14.34 8.44 5.29
C PRO A 169 -15.29 7.23 5.15
N MET A 170 -15.39 6.38 6.17
CA MET A 170 -16.25 5.18 6.20
C MET A 170 -17.70 5.46 5.82
N VAL A 171 -18.24 6.66 6.16
CA VAL A 171 -19.61 7.05 5.81
C VAL A 171 -19.80 7.18 4.29
N LEU A 172 -18.73 7.51 3.56
CA LEU A 172 -18.76 7.75 2.11
C LEU A 172 -18.36 6.53 1.28
N GLU A 173 -17.78 5.50 1.87
CA GLU A 173 -17.28 4.33 1.15
C GLU A 173 -18.32 3.66 0.26
N HIS A 174 -19.57 3.62 0.71
CA HIS A 174 -20.67 3.02 -0.05
C HIS A 174 -21.14 3.89 -1.22
N MET A 175 -20.92 5.21 -1.16
CA MET A 175 -21.41 6.18 -2.13
C MET A 175 -20.46 6.37 -3.31
N VAL A 176 -19.15 6.16 -3.11
CA VAL A 176 -18.12 6.36 -4.12
C VAL A 176 -17.82 5.08 -4.91
N ASP A 177 -17.16 5.23 -6.05
CA ASP A 177 -16.82 4.12 -6.93
C ASP A 177 -15.45 3.49 -6.58
N ALA A 178 -14.53 4.29 -6.04
CA ALA A 178 -13.25 3.82 -5.53
C ALA A 178 -12.91 4.50 -4.19
N VAL A 179 -12.23 3.74 -3.32
CA VAL A 179 -11.73 4.20 -2.03
C VAL A 179 -10.25 3.87 -1.96
N LEU A 180 -9.45 4.89 -1.78
CA LEU A 180 -8.00 4.79 -1.63
C LEU A 180 -7.62 5.27 -0.23
N TYR A 181 -6.79 4.49 0.47
CA TYR A 181 -6.23 4.90 1.74
C TYR A 181 -4.74 5.15 1.65
N PHE A 182 -4.32 6.31 2.15
CA PHE A 182 -2.93 6.55 2.45
C PHE A 182 -2.58 5.93 3.79
N GLU A 183 -1.58 5.07 3.78
CA GLU A 183 -1.00 4.41 4.95
C GLU A 183 0.48 4.79 5.08
N GLY A 184 0.99 4.80 6.27
CA GLY A 184 2.40 5.03 6.56
C GLY A 184 2.60 5.85 7.82
N ASP A 185 3.80 5.80 8.35
CA ASP A 185 4.23 6.62 9.48
C ASP A 185 4.74 7.96 8.93
N ILE A 186 4.22 9.08 9.47
CA ILE A 186 4.64 10.43 9.07
C ILE A 186 6.15 10.65 9.32
N GLN A 187 6.73 9.91 10.25
CA GLN A 187 8.16 9.96 10.56
C GLN A 187 9.02 9.17 9.55
N ARG A 188 8.41 8.34 8.68
CA ARG A 188 9.10 7.57 7.67
C ARG A 188 9.04 8.26 6.32
N GLN A 189 10.05 8.01 5.47
CA GLN A 189 10.13 8.59 4.12
C GLN A 189 9.07 8.03 3.17
N TYR A 190 8.59 6.80 3.40
CA TYR A 190 7.72 6.08 2.46
C TYR A 190 6.24 6.19 2.82
N ARG A 191 5.41 6.22 1.78
CA ARG A 191 3.95 6.25 1.85
C ARG A 191 3.39 5.15 0.96
N VAL A 192 2.38 4.46 1.44
CA VAL A 192 1.64 3.43 0.71
C VAL A 192 0.24 3.95 0.44
N ILE A 193 -0.21 3.84 -0.80
CA ILE A 193 -1.61 4.04 -1.14
C ILE A 193 -2.21 2.68 -1.44
N ARG A 194 -3.26 2.32 -0.73
CA ARG A 194 -3.96 1.06 -0.90
C ARG A 194 -5.36 1.28 -1.46
N SER A 195 -5.75 0.50 -2.46
CA SER A 195 -7.12 0.43 -2.93
C SER A 195 -7.93 -0.48 -2.00
N VAL A 196 -8.96 0.07 -1.33
CA VAL A 196 -9.87 -0.69 -0.45
C VAL A 196 -11.16 -1.04 -1.19
N LYS A 197 -11.56 -0.17 -2.11
CA LYS A 197 -12.69 -0.38 -3.00
C LYS A 197 -12.34 0.16 -4.38
N ASN A 198 -12.64 -0.60 -5.43
CA ASN A 198 -12.46 -0.13 -6.79
C ASN A 198 -13.43 -0.86 -7.74
N ARG A 199 -14.44 -0.15 -8.27
CA ARG A 199 -15.37 -0.71 -9.25
C ARG A 199 -14.75 -0.86 -10.64
N TYR A 200 -13.59 -0.25 -10.86
CA TYR A 200 -12.94 -0.15 -12.17
C TYR A 200 -11.63 -0.92 -12.26
N GLY A 201 -11.21 -1.57 -11.17
CA GLY A 201 -9.96 -2.31 -11.10
C GLY A 201 -9.86 -3.20 -9.87
N SER A 202 -8.68 -3.78 -9.67
CA SER A 202 -8.40 -4.61 -8.50
C SER A 202 -8.36 -3.77 -7.22
N THR A 203 -8.91 -4.31 -6.13
CA THR A 203 -8.77 -3.75 -4.78
C THR A 203 -7.48 -4.21 -4.10
N GLN A 204 -6.68 -5.04 -4.76
CA GLN A 204 -5.44 -5.56 -4.22
C GLN A 204 -4.20 -4.75 -4.65
N GLU A 205 -4.38 -3.65 -5.40
CA GLU A 205 -3.26 -2.84 -5.86
C GLU A 205 -2.78 -1.86 -4.79
N ILE A 206 -1.47 -1.71 -4.72
CA ILE A 206 -0.82 -0.66 -3.93
C ILE A 206 0.05 0.25 -4.80
N GLY A 207 0.15 1.51 -4.38
CA GLY A 207 1.09 2.49 -4.91
C GLY A 207 2.10 2.88 -3.84
N LEU A 208 3.37 2.91 -4.21
CA LEU A 208 4.46 3.24 -3.30
C LEU A 208 5.09 4.57 -3.66
N PHE A 209 5.20 5.43 -2.66
CA PHE A 209 5.75 6.77 -2.79
C PHE A 209 6.78 7.06 -1.72
N GLU A 210 7.72 7.89 -2.07
CA GLU A 210 8.69 8.51 -1.16
C GLU A 210 8.36 9.98 -0.99
N MET A 211 8.30 10.47 0.26
CA MET A 211 8.14 11.89 0.53
C MET A 211 9.48 12.60 0.39
N ARG A 212 9.57 13.53 -0.56
CA ARG A 212 10.74 14.35 -0.82
C ARG A 212 10.40 15.84 -0.66
N GLU A 213 11.40 16.71 -0.70
CA GLU A 213 11.19 18.16 -0.67
C GLU A 213 10.27 18.65 -1.80
N GLN A 214 10.39 18.06 -2.99
CA GLN A 214 9.57 18.36 -4.17
C GLN A 214 8.23 17.59 -4.19
N GLY A 215 7.81 17.01 -3.09
CA GLY A 215 6.55 16.25 -2.97
C GLY A 215 6.72 14.74 -2.98
N LEU A 216 5.68 14.05 -3.46
CA LEU A 216 5.66 12.59 -3.53
C LEU A 216 6.32 12.13 -4.83
N ALA A 217 7.37 11.35 -4.69
CA ALA A 217 8.07 10.67 -5.77
C ALA A 217 7.62 9.19 -5.81
N GLU A 218 7.41 8.69 -7.01
CA GLU A 218 7.07 7.27 -7.22
C GLU A 218 8.25 6.37 -6.86
N VAL A 219 7.94 5.21 -6.30
CA VAL A 219 8.92 4.16 -6.04
C VAL A 219 8.64 2.97 -6.94
N PRO A 220 9.18 2.96 -8.16
CA PRO A 220 8.92 1.89 -9.12
C PRO A 220 9.54 0.55 -8.69
N ASP A 221 10.61 0.57 -7.93
CA ASP A 221 11.33 -0.62 -7.45
C ASP A 221 11.21 -0.76 -5.92
N ALA A 222 10.02 -1.21 -5.49
CA ALA A 222 9.70 -1.35 -4.08
C ALA A 222 10.67 -2.24 -3.31
N SER A 223 11.12 -3.32 -3.93
CA SER A 223 11.99 -4.30 -3.29
C SER A 223 13.33 -3.70 -2.85
N LYS A 224 13.86 -2.72 -3.59
CA LYS A 224 15.11 -2.04 -3.18
C LYS A 224 15.01 -1.26 -1.88
N LEU A 225 13.79 -0.88 -1.47
CA LEU A 225 13.57 -0.15 -0.23
C LEU A 225 13.62 -1.03 1.01
N PHE A 226 13.25 -2.31 0.83
CA PHE A 226 13.04 -3.26 1.92
C PHE A 226 14.19 -4.28 2.04
N LEU A 227 15.20 -4.16 1.19
CA LEU A 227 16.42 -4.95 1.26
C LEU A 227 17.54 -4.10 1.85
N ALA A 228 18.10 -4.53 2.98
CA ALA A 228 19.33 -3.95 3.46
C ALA A 228 20.49 -4.35 2.52
N THR A 229 21.39 -3.42 2.26
CA THR A 229 22.62 -3.66 1.50
C THR A 229 23.66 -4.30 2.41
N HIS A 230 23.51 -5.58 2.72
CA HIS A 230 24.58 -6.32 3.38
C HIS A 230 25.50 -6.93 2.32
N GLU A 231 26.78 -6.55 2.34
CA GLU A 231 27.80 -7.16 1.49
C GLU A 231 28.13 -8.60 1.92
N THR A 232 27.90 -8.90 3.21
CA THR A 232 28.14 -10.22 3.82
C THR A 232 26.89 -10.77 4.47
N PRO A 233 26.63 -12.09 4.44
CA PRO A 233 25.53 -12.71 5.15
C PRO A 233 25.60 -12.47 6.66
N VAL A 234 24.46 -12.13 7.27
CA VAL A 234 24.34 -11.83 8.71
C VAL A 234 23.38 -12.85 9.34
N SER A 235 23.79 -13.39 10.50
CA SER A 235 22.89 -14.28 11.25
C SER A 235 21.63 -13.57 11.70
N GLY A 236 20.50 -14.26 11.60
CA GLY A 236 19.19 -13.68 11.92
C GLY A 236 18.56 -12.88 10.79
N SER A 237 19.21 -12.72 9.65
CA SER A 237 18.63 -12.05 8.47
C SER A 237 18.26 -13.06 7.39
N VAL A 238 17.03 -12.99 6.88
CA VAL A 238 16.49 -13.84 5.80
C VAL A 238 15.66 -13.01 4.84
N ILE A 239 15.90 -13.18 3.55
CA ILE A 239 15.12 -12.52 2.50
C ILE A 239 13.93 -13.40 2.12
N THR A 240 12.77 -12.77 2.00
CA THR A 240 11.53 -13.40 1.56
C THR A 240 10.80 -12.56 0.52
N VAL A 241 9.74 -13.11 -0.05
CA VAL A 241 8.87 -12.39 -1.01
C VAL A 241 7.44 -12.42 -0.50
N SER A 242 6.90 -11.25 -0.19
CA SER A 242 5.48 -11.07 0.10
C SER A 242 4.74 -10.55 -1.12
N LEU A 243 3.45 -10.84 -1.23
CA LEU A 243 2.55 -10.18 -2.19
C LEU A 243 1.86 -9.02 -1.50
N GLU A 244 2.07 -7.84 -2.02
CA GLU A 244 1.25 -6.69 -1.70
C GLU A 244 0.31 -6.42 -2.88
N GLY A 245 -0.92 -6.92 -2.74
CA GLY A 245 -1.83 -6.97 -3.87
C GLY A 245 -1.44 -7.98 -4.93
N THR A 246 -1.17 -7.51 -6.12
CA THR A 246 -0.65 -8.35 -7.21
C THR A 246 0.86 -8.28 -7.36
N ARG A 247 1.52 -7.42 -6.58
CA ARG A 247 2.95 -7.12 -6.72
C ARG A 247 3.80 -7.94 -5.74
N PRO A 248 4.72 -8.78 -6.23
CA PRO A 248 5.72 -9.39 -5.36
C PRO A 248 6.71 -8.32 -4.91
N ILE A 249 6.97 -8.28 -3.60
CA ILE A 249 7.92 -7.37 -2.97
C ILE A 249 8.88 -8.20 -2.13
N LEU A 250 10.18 -8.06 -2.39
CA LEU A 250 11.20 -8.68 -1.55
C LEU A 250 11.33 -7.90 -0.25
N LEU A 251 11.42 -8.63 0.84
CA LEU A 251 11.50 -8.11 2.20
C LEU A 251 12.63 -8.81 2.92
N GLU A 252 13.33 -8.09 3.78
CA GLU A 252 14.23 -8.67 4.75
C GLU A 252 13.51 -8.84 6.08
N VAL A 253 13.54 -10.06 6.60
CA VAL A 253 13.09 -10.42 7.95
C VAL A 253 14.32 -10.57 8.82
N GLN A 254 14.38 -9.79 9.90
CA GLN A 254 15.47 -9.80 10.87
C GLN A 254 14.96 -10.33 12.20
N ALA A 255 15.67 -11.29 12.79
CA ALA A 255 15.40 -11.82 14.12
C ALA A 255 16.65 -11.67 15.01
N LEU A 256 16.40 -11.31 16.28
CA LEU A 256 17.42 -11.35 17.32
C LEU A 256 16.90 -12.25 18.45
N VAL A 257 17.64 -13.31 18.71
CA VAL A 257 17.39 -14.28 19.79
C VAL A 257 18.50 -14.17 20.80
N THR A 258 18.16 -13.92 22.06
CA THR A 258 19.14 -13.77 23.15
C THR A 258 18.60 -14.39 24.43
N PRO A 259 19.43 -14.91 25.33
CA PRO A 259 18.97 -15.41 26.62
C PRO A 259 18.16 -14.37 27.38
N ALA A 260 17.00 -14.77 27.93
CA ALA A 260 16.16 -13.87 28.72
C ALA A 260 16.90 -13.47 30.00
N SER A 261 17.09 -12.15 30.21
CA SER A 261 17.86 -11.62 31.33
C SER A 261 17.08 -11.57 32.65
N TYR A 262 15.73 -11.46 32.61
CA TYR A 262 14.87 -11.32 33.79
C TYR A 262 13.49 -11.98 33.60
N GLY A 263 13.27 -13.10 34.21
CA GLY A 263 11.96 -13.70 34.50
C GLY A 263 11.21 -14.18 33.26
N VAL A 264 10.37 -13.36 32.67
CA VAL A 264 9.51 -13.75 31.54
C VAL A 264 10.17 -13.32 30.22
N ALA A 265 10.35 -14.30 29.32
CA ALA A 265 10.91 -14.06 27.99
C ALA A 265 10.07 -13.04 27.19
N GLN A 266 10.73 -12.03 26.65
CA GLN A 266 10.11 -10.99 25.83
C GLN A 266 9.94 -11.48 24.40
N ARG A 267 8.79 -11.18 23.81
CA ARG A 267 8.50 -11.48 22.39
C ARG A 267 7.94 -10.22 21.75
N ARG A 268 8.73 -9.62 20.86
CA ARG A 268 8.34 -8.39 20.17
C ARG A 268 8.44 -8.57 18.67
N ALA A 269 7.43 -8.13 17.95
CA ALA A 269 7.41 -8.16 16.49
C ALA A 269 7.07 -6.77 15.92
N THR A 270 7.81 -6.37 14.91
CA THR A 270 7.51 -5.20 14.09
C THR A 270 7.30 -5.68 12.64
N GLY A 271 6.18 -5.30 12.05
CA GLY A 271 5.84 -5.69 10.68
C GLY A 271 5.11 -7.04 10.55
N ILE A 272 5.04 -7.85 11.63
CA ILE A 272 4.30 -9.13 11.67
C ILE A 272 3.42 -9.14 12.92
N ASP A 273 2.28 -9.85 12.85
CA ASP A 273 1.38 -10.02 13.99
C ASP A 273 2.06 -10.78 15.14
N ALA A 274 1.93 -10.28 16.36
CA ALA A 274 2.57 -10.87 17.54
C ALA A 274 2.05 -12.27 17.85
N ASN A 275 0.76 -12.56 17.59
CA ASN A 275 0.20 -13.90 17.79
C ASN A 275 0.75 -14.88 16.75
N ARG A 276 0.99 -14.39 15.50
CA ARG A 276 1.63 -15.21 14.47
C ARG A 276 3.05 -15.57 14.87
N LEU A 277 3.83 -14.60 15.36
CA LEU A 277 5.18 -14.89 15.90
C LEU A 277 5.12 -15.93 17.02
N ALA A 278 4.22 -15.76 18.00
CA ALA A 278 4.09 -16.71 19.10
C ALA A 278 3.79 -18.14 18.62
N LEU A 279 2.93 -18.28 17.60
CA LEU A 279 2.63 -19.57 16.98
C LEU A 279 3.86 -20.18 16.32
N LEU A 280 4.63 -19.41 15.55
CA LEU A 280 5.85 -19.88 14.90
C LEU A 280 6.91 -20.32 15.90
N LEU A 281 7.07 -19.59 17.01
CA LEU A 281 7.98 -19.97 18.09
C LEU A 281 7.56 -21.32 18.72
N ALA A 282 6.28 -21.55 18.95
CA ALA A 282 5.77 -22.82 19.46
C ALA A 282 6.03 -23.99 18.50
N ILE A 283 5.91 -23.76 17.18
CA ILE A 283 6.26 -24.76 16.15
C ILE A 283 7.77 -25.05 16.22
N LEU A 284 8.63 -24.05 16.30
CA LEU A 284 10.09 -24.20 16.40
C LEU A 284 10.48 -24.99 17.64
N GLU A 285 9.92 -24.69 18.81
CA GLU A 285 10.16 -25.44 20.05
C GLU A 285 9.75 -26.91 19.91
N LYS A 286 8.54 -27.13 19.42
CA LYS A 286 7.98 -28.50 19.38
C LYS A 286 8.59 -29.37 18.29
N ARG A 287 8.92 -28.82 17.12
CA ARG A 287 9.37 -29.59 15.95
C ARG A 287 10.89 -29.69 15.81
N LEU A 288 11.61 -28.69 16.28
CA LEU A 288 13.08 -28.66 16.22
C LEU A 288 13.75 -28.85 17.60
N GLY A 289 12.98 -28.82 18.67
CA GLY A 289 13.51 -28.97 20.04
C GLY A 289 14.31 -27.75 20.50
N LEU A 290 14.08 -26.58 19.92
CA LEU A 290 14.80 -25.36 20.30
C LEU A 290 14.22 -24.79 21.61
N PRO A 291 15.04 -24.52 22.67
CA PRO A 291 14.55 -24.04 23.96
C PRO A 291 14.25 -22.52 23.94
N LEU A 292 13.31 -22.10 23.08
CA LEU A 292 12.97 -20.68 22.87
C LEU A 292 12.14 -20.10 24.02
N SER A 293 11.57 -20.91 24.89
CA SER A 293 10.83 -20.46 26.08
C SER A 293 11.69 -19.64 27.05
N ALA A 294 13.01 -19.90 27.08
CA ALA A 294 14.00 -19.16 27.89
C ALA A 294 14.75 -18.07 27.10
N GLN A 295 14.28 -17.72 25.90
CA GLN A 295 14.92 -16.73 25.04
C GLN A 295 14.03 -15.51 24.82
N ASP A 296 14.62 -14.33 24.86
CA ASP A 296 14.01 -13.12 24.30
C ASP A 296 14.08 -13.19 22.77
N VAL A 297 12.98 -12.89 22.10
CA VAL A 297 12.89 -12.90 20.64
C VAL A 297 12.36 -11.56 20.15
N PHE A 298 13.16 -10.90 19.35
CA PHE A 298 12.80 -9.66 18.66
C PHE A 298 12.78 -9.92 17.15
N LEU A 299 11.69 -9.53 16.50
CA LEU A 299 11.51 -9.67 15.06
C LEU A 299 11.22 -8.33 14.43
N ASN A 300 11.83 -8.05 13.29
CA ASN A 300 11.62 -6.84 12.52
C ASN A 300 11.54 -7.15 11.02
N VAL A 301 10.52 -6.63 10.37
CA VAL A 301 10.47 -6.55 8.91
C VAL A 301 11.05 -5.20 8.49
N THR A 302 12.12 -5.24 7.70
CA THR A 302 12.83 -4.02 7.27
C THR A 302 11.90 -3.08 6.51
N GLY A 303 12.06 -1.77 6.72
CA GLY A 303 11.20 -0.74 6.13
C GLY A 303 9.83 -0.60 6.79
N GLY A 304 9.48 -1.47 7.75
CA GLY A 304 8.26 -1.39 8.57
C GLY A 304 6.96 -1.64 7.81
N LEU A 305 7.03 -2.37 6.70
CA LEU A 305 5.85 -2.88 6.02
C LEU A 305 5.13 -3.87 6.95
N LYS A 306 3.81 -3.76 7.06
CA LYS A 306 3.00 -4.72 7.80
C LYS A 306 2.64 -5.88 6.88
N VAL A 307 3.27 -7.03 7.10
CA VAL A 307 3.03 -8.26 6.34
C VAL A 307 1.94 -9.07 7.03
N VAL A 308 0.86 -9.33 6.30
CA VAL A 308 -0.28 -10.14 6.79
C VAL A 308 -0.27 -11.53 6.17
N GLU A 309 0.47 -11.70 5.08
CA GLU A 309 0.48 -12.92 4.29
C GLU A 309 1.28 -14.04 4.97
N PRO A 310 0.72 -15.28 5.12
CA PRO A 310 1.43 -16.40 5.75
C PRO A 310 2.62 -16.93 4.95
N SER A 311 2.78 -16.53 3.69
CA SER A 311 3.89 -16.97 2.83
C SER A 311 5.29 -16.67 3.39
N VAL A 312 5.39 -15.75 4.36
CA VAL A 312 6.65 -15.36 5.02
C VAL A 312 7.01 -16.21 6.24
N ASP A 313 6.14 -17.11 6.68
CA ASP A 313 6.32 -17.87 7.92
C ASP A 313 7.63 -18.67 7.94
N LEU A 314 7.94 -19.33 6.82
CA LEU A 314 9.17 -20.11 6.72
C LEU A 314 10.40 -19.22 6.85
N ALA A 315 10.39 -18.02 6.25
CA ALA A 315 11.46 -17.05 6.37
C ALA A 315 11.61 -16.52 7.81
N VAL A 316 10.49 -16.25 8.49
CA VAL A 316 10.49 -15.86 9.91
C VAL A 316 11.11 -16.97 10.78
N ALA A 317 10.68 -18.20 10.57
CA ALA A 317 11.21 -19.34 11.30
C ALA A 317 12.72 -19.51 11.04
N MET A 318 13.14 -19.39 9.78
CA MET A 318 14.57 -19.46 9.41
C MET A 318 15.39 -18.33 10.01
N ALA A 319 14.87 -17.09 10.07
CA ALA A 319 15.54 -15.97 10.71
C ALA A 319 15.75 -16.22 12.22
N VAL A 320 14.72 -16.74 12.92
CA VAL A 320 14.83 -17.10 14.33
C VAL A 320 15.87 -18.21 14.54
N VAL A 321 15.84 -19.27 13.73
CA VAL A 321 16.84 -20.38 13.82
C VAL A 321 18.24 -19.90 13.51
N SER A 322 18.40 -19.09 12.47
CA SER A 322 19.66 -18.46 12.07
C SER A 322 20.28 -17.62 13.20
N SER A 323 19.46 -16.78 13.83
CA SER A 323 19.89 -15.99 14.99
C SER A 323 20.27 -16.85 16.18
N TYR A 324 19.44 -17.85 16.52
CA TYR A 324 19.68 -18.76 17.64
C TYR A 324 20.96 -19.59 17.46
N ARG A 325 21.27 -20.02 16.22
CA ARG A 325 22.48 -20.81 15.90
C ARG A 325 23.68 -19.95 15.55
N GLU A 326 23.53 -18.63 15.49
CA GLU A 326 24.56 -17.67 15.01
C GLU A 326 25.12 -18.04 13.62
N THR A 327 24.29 -18.69 12.79
CA THR A 327 24.66 -19.16 11.45
C THR A 327 23.85 -18.40 10.41
N PRO A 328 24.48 -17.65 9.49
CA PRO A 328 23.77 -16.86 8.48
C PRO A 328 23.19 -17.73 7.37
N VAL A 329 22.07 -17.33 6.81
CA VAL A 329 21.55 -17.80 5.52
C VAL A 329 22.26 -17.05 4.40
N ASP A 330 22.52 -17.71 3.27
CA ASP A 330 23.17 -17.05 2.11
C ASP A 330 22.33 -15.84 1.65
N ALA A 331 22.99 -14.69 1.50
CA ALA A 331 22.34 -13.42 1.17
C ALA A 331 21.68 -13.39 -0.24
N ARG A 332 21.98 -14.36 -1.10
CA ARG A 332 21.37 -14.50 -2.43
C ARG A 332 20.25 -15.53 -2.48
N THR A 333 19.83 -16.03 -1.32
CA THR A 333 18.73 -16.99 -1.17
C THR A 333 17.47 -16.28 -0.69
N ILE A 334 16.34 -16.54 -1.36
CA ILE A 334 15.01 -16.20 -0.84
C ILE A 334 14.37 -17.43 -0.21
N VAL A 335 13.59 -17.21 0.85
CA VAL A 335 12.85 -18.26 1.54
C VAL A 335 11.38 -17.88 1.60
N MET A 336 10.48 -18.77 1.14
CA MET A 336 9.04 -18.54 1.22
C MET A 336 8.30 -19.84 1.55
N GLY A 337 7.18 -19.71 2.25
CA GLY A 337 6.31 -20.83 2.61
C GLY A 337 5.44 -20.52 3.82
N GLU A 338 4.21 -21.00 3.82
CA GLU A 338 3.38 -21.02 5.03
C GLU A 338 3.77 -22.23 5.88
N LEU A 339 3.77 -22.08 7.20
CA LEU A 339 4.04 -23.19 8.12
C LEU A 339 2.76 -23.65 8.81
N GLY A 340 2.47 -24.94 8.64
CA GLY A 340 1.44 -25.62 9.43
C GLY A 340 1.94 -26.04 10.81
N LEU A 341 1.03 -26.34 11.73
CA LEU A 341 1.33 -26.72 13.13
C LEU A 341 2.16 -28.00 13.26
N SER A 342 2.11 -28.88 12.25
CA SER A 342 2.92 -30.08 12.20
C SER A 342 4.35 -29.84 11.73
N GLY A 343 4.68 -28.59 11.33
CA GLY A 343 5.96 -28.22 10.74
C GLY A 343 6.04 -28.47 9.23
N GLU A 344 4.92 -28.77 8.59
CA GLU A 344 4.85 -28.90 7.13
C GLU A 344 4.94 -27.53 6.45
N ALA A 345 5.68 -27.46 5.33
CA ALA A 345 5.73 -26.30 4.45
C ALA A 345 4.59 -26.38 3.43
N ARG A 346 3.67 -25.43 3.51
CA ARG A 346 2.49 -25.32 2.64
C ARG A 346 2.72 -24.40 1.47
N ALA A 347 2.13 -24.78 0.33
CA ALA A 347 2.24 -24.02 -0.91
C ALA A 347 1.73 -22.57 -0.76
N VAL A 348 2.43 -21.65 -1.42
CA VAL A 348 2.09 -20.25 -1.50
C VAL A 348 1.51 -19.90 -2.86
N SER A 349 0.67 -18.85 -2.90
CA SER A 349 0.11 -18.37 -4.15
C SER A 349 1.16 -17.67 -5.00
N ARG A 350 1.03 -17.75 -6.33
CA ARG A 350 1.84 -17.01 -7.31
C ARG A 350 3.37 -17.18 -7.12
N ALA A 351 3.80 -18.40 -6.82
CA ALA A 351 5.21 -18.72 -6.59
C ALA A 351 6.10 -18.36 -7.79
N SER A 352 5.58 -18.50 -9.02
CA SER A 352 6.28 -18.11 -10.25
C SER A 352 6.59 -16.63 -10.34
N GLU A 353 5.64 -15.75 -9.99
CA GLU A 353 5.88 -14.31 -10.01
C GLU A 353 6.84 -13.88 -8.90
N ARG A 354 6.78 -14.53 -7.74
CA ARG A 354 7.70 -14.29 -6.62
C ARG A 354 9.14 -14.65 -7.00
N THR A 355 9.34 -15.81 -7.60
CA THR A 355 10.67 -16.25 -8.05
C THR A 355 11.19 -15.43 -9.23
N ALA A 356 10.31 -15.00 -10.15
CA ALA A 356 10.68 -14.11 -11.24
C ALA A 356 11.18 -12.75 -10.75
N GLU A 357 10.50 -12.16 -9.74
CA GLU A 357 10.93 -10.89 -9.15
C GLU A 357 12.27 -11.04 -8.41
N ALA A 358 12.47 -12.14 -7.67
CA ALA A 358 13.74 -12.42 -7.03
C ALA A 358 14.88 -12.60 -8.06
N ALA A 359 14.62 -13.32 -9.15
CA ALA A 359 15.58 -13.49 -10.24
C ALA A 359 15.94 -12.15 -10.90
N ARG A 360 14.95 -11.26 -11.12
CA ARG A 360 15.16 -9.91 -11.65
C ARG A 360 16.10 -9.08 -10.79
N LEU A 361 16.04 -9.28 -9.47
CA LEU A 361 16.87 -8.59 -8.48
C LEU A 361 18.23 -9.27 -8.22
N GLY A 362 18.54 -10.37 -8.93
CA GLY A 362 19.84 -11.03 -8.90
C GLY A 362 20.01 -12.13 -7.87
N PHE A 363 18.92 -12.56 -7.18
CA PHE A 363 18.93 -13.71 -6.31
C PHE A 363 19.19 -15.00 -7.11
N LYS A 364 19.85 -15.97 -6.47
CA LYS A 364 20.34 -17.18 -7.13
C LYS A 364 19.61 -18.44 -6.71
N GLU A 365 19.03 -18.44 -5.50
CA GLU A 365 18.31 -19.59 -4.94
C GLU A 365 16.99 -19.17 -4.32
N ALA A 366 15.97 -20.02 -4.50
CA ALA A 366 14.67 -19.89 -3.89
C ALA A 366 14.31 -21.19 -3.16
N VAL A 367 14.21 -21.13 -1.84
CA VAL A 367 13.70 -22.24 -1.02
C VAL A 367 12.21 -22.04 -0.85
N LEU A 368 11.43 -23.04 -1.26
CA LEU A 368 9.97 -22.94 -1.37
C LEU A 368 9.30 -24.28 -1.05
N PRO A 369 8.01 -24.29 -0.73
CA PRO A 369 7.29 -25.53 -0.44
C PRO A 369 7.27 -26.49 -1.64
N HIS A 370 7.35 -27.78 -1.36
CA HIS A 370 7.28 -28.84 -2.38
C HIS A 370 6.02 -28.73 -3.26
N GLY A 371 4.91 -28.26 -2.72
CA GLY A 371 3.67 -28.02 -3.46
C GLY A 371 3.82 -26.99 -4.58
N ASN A 372 4.82 -26.09 -4.53
CA ASN A 372 5.12 -25.11 -5.58
C ASN A 372 6.24 -25.53 -6.53
N ALA A 373 6.78 -26.73 -6.41
CA ALA A 373 7.92 -27.18 -7.22
C ALA A 373 7.68 -27.08 -8.73
N LYS A 374 6.43 -27.34 -9.18
CA LYS A 374 6.06 -27.27 -10.61
C LYS A 374 5.94 -25.83 -11.11
N ASP A 375 5.43 -24.92 -10.26
CA ASP A 375 5.19 -23.52 -10.61
C ASP A 375 6.50 -22.75 -10.75
N ALA A 376 7.49 -23.09 -9.93
CA ALA A 376 8.78 -22.41 -9.89
C ALA A 376 9.70 -22.73 -11.10
N VAL A 377 9.54 -23.92 -11.69
CA VAL A 377 10.36 -24.34 -12.85
C VAL A 377 10.04 -23.54 -14.13
N VAL A 378 8.81 -23.01 -14.24
CA VAL A 378 8.32 -22.37 -15.48
C VAL A 378 8.88 -20.94 -15.67
N SER A 379 9.39 -20.29 -14.62
CA SER A 379 9.62 -18.83 -14.65
C SER A 379 11.07 -18.39 -14.72
N ALA A 380 12.06 -19.28 -14.50
CA ALA A 380 13.33 -18.73 -14.07
C ALA A 380 14.53 -19.45 -14.69
N GLY A 381 14.90 -19.03 -15.88
CA GLY A 381 16.19 -19.40 -16.45
C GLY A 381 17.42 -18.95 -15.63
N SER A 382 17.26 -18.29 -14.48
CA SER A 382 18.37 -17.70 -13.70
C SER A 382 18.34 -17.94 -12.18
N ILE A 383 17.25 -18.46 -11.59
CA ILE A 383 17.16 -18.76 -10.16
C ILE A 383 16.92 -20.27 -9.93
N ARG A 384 17.72 -20.87 -9.07
CA ARG A 384 17.55 -22.28 -8.68
C ARG A 384 16.45 -22.40 -7.64
N SER A 385 15.45 -23.22 -7.89
CA SER A 385 14.36 -23.49 -6.94
C SER A 385 14.62 -24.82 -6.21
N THR A 386 14.66 -24.76 -4.88
CA THR A 386 14.89 -25.91 -4.01
C THR A 386 13.63 -26.16 -3.17
N PRO A 387 12.82 -27.20 -3.52
CA PRO A 387 11.59 -27.50 -2.81
C PRO A 387 11.85 -28.21 -1.49
N VAL A 388 11.12 -27.82 -0.44
CA VAL A 388 11.14 -28.45 0.89
C VAL A 388 9.74 -28.85 1.32
N LYS A 389 9.64 -29.96 2.06
CA LYS A 389 8.36 -30.47 2.59
C LYS A 389 8.10 -29.99 4.02
N THR A 390 9.15 -29.80 4.78
CA THR A 390 9.07 -29.50 6.21
C THR A 390 10.03 -28.40 6.62
N LEU A 391 9.74 -27.77 7.76
CA LEU A 391 10.64 -26.86 8.43
C LEU A 391 12.03 -27.49 8.72
N ALA A 392 12.05 -28.77 9.13
CA ALA A 392 13.30 -29.46 9.41
C ALA A 392 14.19 -29.58 8.15
N GLU A 393 13.61 -29.97 7.01
CA GLU A 393 14.32 -30.02 5.74
C GLU A 393 14.89 -28.63 5.34
N ALA A 394 14.12 -27.56 5.56
CA ALA A 394 14.59 -26.20 5.26
C ALA A 394 15.77 -25.79 6.16
N VAL A 395 15.72 -26.16 7.45
CA VAL A 395 16.81 -25.88 8.40
C VAL A 395 18.07 -26.68 8.06
N ASP A 396 17.94 -27.97 7.75
CA ASP A 396 19.09 -28.80 7.37
C ASP A 396 19.73 -28.35 6.05
N LEU A 397 18.94 -27.82 5.13
CA LEU A 397 19.41 -27.26 3.85
C LEU A 397 20.16 -25.94 4.01
N LEU A 398 19.58 -25.00 4.75
CA LEU A 398 20.04 -23.60 4.80
C LEU A 398 21.00 -23.33 5.95
N LEU A 399 20.92 -24.09 7.04
CA LEU A 399 21.68 -23.93 8.28
C LEU A 399 22.22 -25.29 8.73
N PRO A 400 23.09 -25.92 7.93
CA PRO A 400 23.68 -27.20 8.32
C PRO A 400 24.42 -27.07 9.65
N ARG A 401 24.43 -28.17 10.45
CA ARG A 401 25.09 -28.22 11.77
C ARG A 401 26.59 -28.14 11.67
#